data_0c98fa7f0b73ef29478404afff728fc3
#
_entry.id   0c98fa7f0b73ef29478404afff728fc3
#
_cell.length_a   1.000
_cell.length_b   1.000
_cell.length_c   1.000
_cell.angle_alpha   90.00
_cell.angle_beta   90.00
_cell.angle_gamma   90.00
#
_symmetry.space_group_name_H-M   'P 1'
#
loop_
_entity.id
_entity.type
_entity.pdbx_description
1 polymer ?
#
loop_
_entity_poly.entity_id
_entity_poly.type
_entity_poly.pdbx_seq_one_letter_code
_entity_poly.pdbx_strand_id
1 'polypeptide(L)'
;ALPQATALDGTLTANSRAKAKAPVSITGCASGNGADGNRNVRVVADTIYWPLPEGSYTITSPFTMRISPVSGQLLAHEGIDMAAPLDTPITAVYGGVVEEVAENSRSGAYVQIKHTKSDGTVFHSAYLHQYMNKIKVKVGDTVTAGQVIGAVGNNGWSTGPHLHFEIHDSSDTPVDPEAWMETNKAVYLGQESCS
;
A
#
# COMPACT_ATOMS: atom_id res chain seq x y z
N ALA A 1 52.67 18.82 -14.40
CA ALA A 1 51.54 19.01 -15.32
C ALA A 1 50.48 17.94 -15.06
N LEU A 2 49.32 18.34 -14.51
CA LEU A 2 48.21 17.47 -14.30
C LEU A 2 47.47 17.29 -15.63
N PRO A 3 46.98 16.08 -15.98
CA PRO A 3 46.20 15.89 -17.20
C PRO A 3 44.81 16.56 -17.03
N GLN A 4 44.42 17.33 -18.06
CA GLN A 4 43.12 17.95 -18.16
C GLN A 4 42.04 16.85 -18.35
N ALA A 5 40.99 16.91 -17.47
CA ALA A 5 39.82 16.10 -17.66
C ALA A 5 39.07 16.55 -18.93
N THR A 6 38.97 15.67 -19.91
CA THR A 6 38.08 15.85 -21.06
C THR A 6 36.63 15.71 -20.60
N ALA A 7 35.87 16.79 -20.72
CA ALA A 7 34.43 16.77 -20.52
C ALA A 7 33.79 15.79 -21.54
N LEU A 8 33.13 14.74 -20.99
CA LEU A 8 32.23 13.91 -21.79
C LEU A 8 30.95 14.73 -22.04
N ASP A 9 30.89 15.32 -23.23
CA ASP A 9 29.67 15.92 -23.78
C ASP A 9 28.69 14.81 -24.14
N GLY A 10 27.99 14.32 -23.15
CA GLY A 10 26.91 13.35 -23.31
C GLY A 10 25.59 14.08 -23.43
N THR A 11 25.17 14.42 -24.61
CA THR A 11 23.78 14.80 -24.92
C THR A 11 22.86 13.64 -24.58
N LEU A 12 22.32 13.63 -23.37
CA LEU A 12 21.25 12.73 -22.97
C LEU A 12 20.01 13.11 -23.79
N THR A 13 19.61 12.25 -24.72
CA THR A 13 18.39 12.45 -25.52
C THR A 13 17.15 12.47 -24.63
N ALA A 14 16.13 13.23 -25.02
CA ALA A 14 14.88 13.43 -24.26
C ALA A 14 14.20 12.10 -23.84
N ASN A 15 14.42 11.01 -24.58
CA ASN A 15 13.91 9.68 -24.27
C ASN A 15 14.58 9.02 -23.04
N SER A 16 15.81 9.39 -22.72
CA SER A 16 16.49 8.87 -21.51
C SER A 16 15.95 9.53 -20.23
N ARG A 17 15.42 10.75 -20.33
CA ARG A 17 14.83 11.47 -19.20
C ARG A 17 13.42 11.02 -18.87
N ALA A 18 12.68 10.48 -19.82
CA ALA A 18 11.30 10.00 -19.59
C ALA A 18 11.26 8.66 -18.83
N LYS A 19 12.30 7.82 -18.90
CA LYS A 19 12.41 6.57 -18.13
C LYS A 19 12.93 6.74 -16.70
N ALA A 20 13.45 7.91 -16.34
CA ALA A 20 14.01 8.19 -15.02
C ALA A 20 12.97 8.72 -14.01
N LYS A 21 11.67 8.69 -14.32
CA LYS A 21 10.60 9.28 -13.49
C LYS A 21 9.83 8.29 -12.61
N ALA A 22 10.29 7.07 -12.41
CA ALA A 22 9.83 6.29 -11.28
C ALA A 22 10.69 6.69 -10.07
N PRO A 23 10.14 7.22 -8.98
CA PRO A 23 10.92 7.36 -7.75
C PRO A 23 11.25 5.95 -7.29
N VAL A 24 12.48 5.52 -7.52
CA VAL A 24 13.01 4.32 -6.88
C VAL A 24 13.18 4.70 -5.41
N SER A 25 12.19 4.34 -4.61
CA SER A 25 12.37 4.34 -3.16
C SER A 25 13.37 3.23 -2.84
N ILE A 26 14.65 3.59 -2.80
CA ILE A 26 15.70 2.69 -2.32
C ILE A 26 15.66 2.78 -0.80
N THR A 27 14.81 1.99 -0.17
CA THR A 27 14.96 1.68 1.24
C THR A 27 16.12 0.69 1.32
N GLY A 28 17.35 1.21 1.23
CA GLY A 28 18.55 0.39 1.25
C GLY A 28 18.89 0.03 2.67
N CYS A 29 18.77 -1.22 3.03
CA CYS A 29 19.53 -1.77 4.14
C CYS A 29 21.01 -1.73 3.78
N ALA A 30 21.75 -0.77 4.32
CA ALA A 30 23.19 -0.75 4.22
C ALA A 30 23.76 -1.81 5.19
N SER A 31 24.03 -3.01 4.71
CA SER A 31 24.84 -3.97 5.46
C SER A 31 26.32 -3.56 5.36
N GLY A 32 26.90 -3.21 6.50
CA GLY A 32 28.30 -3.26 6.88
C GLY A 32 29.39 -2.84 5.90
N ASN A 33 30.21 -1.92 6.33
CA ASN A 33 31.50 -1.47 5.85
C ASN A 33 32.30 -2.44 4.96
N GLY A 34 32.03 -2.42 3.66
CA GLY A 34 32.99 -2.88 2.67
C GLY A 34 33.82 -1.67 2.19
N ALA A 35 35.10 -1.68 2.43
CA ALA A 35 36.03 -0.63 1.97
C ALA A 35 36.27 -0.66 0.44
N ASP A 36 35.55 -1.52 -0.29
CA ASP A 36 35.67 -1.77 -1.72
C ASP A 36 34.65 -1.01 -2.60
N GLY A 37 33.79 -0.19 -2.00
CA GLY A 37 32.81 0.60 -2.75
C GLY A 37 31.65 -0.21 -3.37
N ASN A 38 31.59 -1.51 -3.17
CA ASN A 38 30.54 -2.36 -3.71
C ASN A 38 29.38 -2.43 -2.72
N ARG A 39 28.37 -1.57 -2.89
CA ARG A 39 27.13 -1.60 -2.11
C ARG A 39 26.21 -2.66 -2.70
N ASN A 40 26.16 -3.83 -2.09
CA ASN A 40 25.10 -4.79 -2.36
C ASN A 40 23.79 -4.25 -1.78
N VAL A 41 23.02 -3.57 -2.61
CA VAL A 41 21.64 -3.17 -2.27
C VAL A 41 20.77 -4.43 -2.36
N ARG A 42 20.42 -5.02 -1.23
CA ARG A 42 19.38 -6.04 -1.18
C ARG A 42 18.03 -5.33 -1.32
N VAL A 43 17.41 -5.43 -2.47
CA VAL A 43 16.02 -5.07 -2.65
C VAL A 43 15.20 -6.19 -1.99
N VAL A 44 14.54 -5.91 -0.87
CA VAL A 44 13.54 -6.83 -0.31
C VAL A 44 12.30 -6.69 -1.19
N ALA A 45 12.15 -7.62 -2.14
CA ALA A 45 11.22 -7.48 -3.26
C ALA A 45 9.74 -7.58 -2.85
N ASP A 46 9.40 -8.14 -1.70
CA ASP A 46 8.02 -8.46 -1.30
C ASP A 46 7.66 -7.96 0.10
N THR A 47 8.17 -6.80 0.50
CA THR A 47 7.77 -6.21 1.79
C THR A 47 6.33 -5.73 1.72
N ILE A 48 5.49 -6.25 2.62
CA ILE A 48 4.11 -5.83 2.83
C ILE A 48 4.08 -4.83 3.98
N TYR A 49 3.34 -3.73 3.81
CA TYR A 49 3.18 -2.70 4.83
C TYR A 49 1.77 -2.65 5.38
N TRP A 50 1.63 -2.39 6.69
CA TRP A 50 0.34 -1.98 7.24
C TRP A 50 -0.09 -0.65 6.62
N PRO A 51 -1.40 -0.47 6.30
CA PRO A 51 -1.88 0.71 5.56
C PRO A 51 -1.88 2.00 6.38
N LEU A 52 -1.78 1.92 7.70
CA LEU A 52 -1.74 3.06 8.62
C LEU A 52 -0.45 3.03 9.47
N PRO A 53 0.05 4.20 9.91
CA PRO A 53 1.24 4.28 10.76
C PRO A 53 1.07 3.51 12.08
N GLU A 54 2.16 2.92 12.57
CA GLU A 54 2.16 2.23 13.87
C GLU A 54 1.66 3.14 14.99
N GLY A 55 0.81 2.59 15.87
CA GLY A 55 0.25 3.31 17.01
C GLY A 55 -0.75 4.41 16.67
N SER A 56 -1.08 4.61 15.39
CA SER A 56 -2.05 5.63 14.97
C SER A 56 -3.50 5.13 14.97
N TYR A 57 -3.74 3.84 15.17
CA TYR A 57 -5.06 3.24 15.06
C TYR A 57 -5.33 2.15 16.09
N THR A 58 -6.60 1.79 16.20
CA THR A 58 -7.07 0.62 16.94
C THR A 58 -8.06 -0.16 16.06
N ILE A 59 -7.96 -1.49 16.01
CA ILE A 59 -8.95 -2.32 15.31
C ILE A 59 -10.21 -2.35 16.17
N THR A 60 -11.31 -1.82 15.63
CA THR A 60 -12.60 -1.68 16.34
C THR A 60 -13.63 -2.69 15.85
N SER A 61 -13.46 -3.25 14.66
CA SER A 61 -14.32 -4.28 14.10
C SER A 61 -13.47 -5.27 13.29
N PRO A 62 -13.47 -6.57 13.65
CA PRO A 62 -12.72 -7.59 12.93
C PRO A 62 -13.46 -8.05 11.67
N PHE A 63 -12.72 -8.71 10.77
CA PHE A 63 -13.31 -9.47 9.68
C PHE A 63 -14.29 -10.52 10.20
N THR A 64 -15.47 -10.62 9.59
CA THR A 64 -16.50 -11.56 10.01
C THR A 64 -17.31 -12.06 8.81
N MET A 65 -17.26 -13.35 8.58
CA MET A 65 -18.13 -14.05 7.62
C MET A 65 -18.99 -15.06 8.42
N ARG A 66 -20.24 -14.70 8.71
CA ARG A 66 -21.15 -15.59 9.47
C ARG A 66 -22.56 -15.56 8.91
N ILE A 67 -23.26 -16.68 9.03
CA ILE A 67 -24.69 -16.73 8.76
C ILE A 67 -25.42 -16.29 10.04
N SER A 68 -26.32 -15.32 9.92
CA SER A 68 -27.15 -14.89 11.05
C SER A 68 -28.03 -16.06 11.54
N PRO A 69 -27.93 -16.45 12.81
CA PRO A 69 -28.76 -17.53 13.36
C PRO A 69 -30.25 -17.15 13.44
N VAL A 70 -30.57 -15.85 13.30
CA VAL A 70 -31.94 -15.34 13.39
C VAL A 70 -32.58 -15.18 12.02
N SER A 71 -31.84 -14.63 11.03
CA SER A 71 -32.38 -14.31 9.70
C SER A 71 -31.95 -15.30 8.62
N GLY A 72 -30.98 -16.16 8.86
CA GLY A 72 -30.36 -17.02 7.85
C GLY A 72 -29.55 -16.25 6.80
N GLN A 73 -29.42 -14.93 6.95
CA GLN A 73 -28.68 -14.10 6.01
C GLN A 73 -27.18 -14.11 6.35
N LEU A 74 -26.36 -13.99 5.30
CA LEU A 74 -24.91 -13.79 5.46
C LEU A 74 -24.68 -12.40 6.05
N LEU A 75 -24.11 -12.35 7.24
CA LEU A 75 -23.58 -11.13 7.87
C LEU A 75 -22.09 -11.11 7.55
N ALA A 76 -21.72 -10.31 6.58
CA ALA A 76 -20.34 -10.16 6.13
C ALA A 76 -19.82 -8.78 6.55
N HIS A 77 -18.69 -8.77 7.25
CA HIS A 77 -17.78 -7.64 7.36
C HIS A 77 -16.53 -8.04 6.59
N GLU A 78 -16.43 -7.56 5.36
CA GLU A 78 -15.47 -8.01 4.34
C GLU A 78 -14.05 -7.50 4.55
N GLY A 79 -13.83 -6.74 5.63
CA GLY A 79 -12.55 -6.16 6.00
C GLY A 79 -12.39 -6.02 7.50
N ILE A 80 -11.46 -5.17 7.91
CA ILE A 80 -11.27 -4.72 9.28
C ILE A 80 -11.46 -3.21 9.38
N ASP A 81 -12.05 -2.74 10.48
CA ASP A 81 -12.17 -1.31 10.76
C ASP A 81 -11.03 -0.86 11.67
N MET A 82 -10.22 0.04 11.15
CA MET A 82 -9.06 0.62 11.82
C MET A 82 -9.40 2.06 12.22
N ALA A 83 -9.90 2.27 13.45
CA ALA A 83 -10.23 3.60 13.97
C ALA A 83 -8.96 4.43 14.13
N ALA A 84 -8.92 5.59 13.47
CA ALA A 84 -7.80 6.50 13.47
C ALA A 84 -8.29 7.95 13.29
N PRO A 85 -7.52 8.97 13.69
CA PRO A 85 -7.89 10.36 13.46
C PRO A 85 -8.13 10.67 11.98
N LEU A 86 -9.05 11.61 11.70
CA LEU A 86 -9.23 12.14 10.34
C LEU A 86 -7.90 12.61 9.76
N ASP A 87 -7.76 12.46 8.45
CA ASP A 87 -6.58 12.84 7.70
C ASP A 87 -5.30 12.04 8.02
N THR A 88 -5.37 11.00 8.86
CA THR A 88 -4.26 10.04 8.99
C THR A 88 -3.92 9.48 7.61
N PRO A 89 -2.66 9.56 7.15
CA PRO A 89 -2.30 9.10 5.82
C PRO A 89 -2.51 7.59 5.66
N ILE A 90 -3.12 7.21 4.54
CA ILE A 90 -3.29 5.81 4.12
C ILE A 90 -2.22 5.50 3.08
N THR A 91 -1.51 4.38 3.25
CA THR A 91 -0.46 3.94 2.34
C THR A 91 -0.83 2.64 1.64
N ALA A 92 -0.35 2.46 0.40
CA ALA A 92 -0.48 1.22 -0.33
C ALA A 92 0.31 0.10 0.37
N VAL A 93 -0.34 -1.02 0.66
CA VAL A 93 0.28 -2.14 1.39
C VAL A 93 1.40 -2.83 0.60
N TYR A 94 1.34 -2.73 -0.73
CA TYR A 94 2.34 -3.29 -1.66
C TYR A 94 2.32 -2.51 -2.98
N GLY A 95 3.32 -2.71 -3.84
CA GLY A 95 3.33 -2.15 -5.18
C GLY A 95 2.23 -2.74 -6.06
N GLY A 96 1.63 -1.93 -6.93
CA GLY A 96 0.55 -2.40 -7.77
C GLY A 96 -0.02 -1.36 -8.71
N VAL A 97 -1.16 -1.68 -9.30
CA VAL A 97 -1.90 -0.80 -10.21
C VAL A 97 -3.26 -0.50 -9.61
N VAL A 98 -3.63 0.77 -9.58
CA VAL A 98 -4.96 1.22 -9.12
C VAL A 98 -6.00 0.77 -10.14
N GLU A 99 -6.90 -0.13 -9.72
CA GLU A 99 -7.98 -0.65 -10.58
C GLU A 99 -9.25 0.17 -10.45
N GLU A 100 -9.55 0.67 -9.26
CA GLU A 100 -10.76 1.44 -9.01
C GLU A 100 -10.51 2.62 -8.07
N VAL A 101 -11.13 3.75 -8.40
CA VAL A 101 -11.32 4.92 -7.54
C VAL A 101 -12.74 5.37 -7.76
N ALA A 102 -13.60 5.18 -6.78
CA ALA A 102 -15.02 5.49 -6.89
C ALA A 102 -15.60 5.95 -5.55
N GLU A 103 -16.87 6.36 -5.56
CA GLU A 103 -17.60 6.79 -4.37
C GLU A 103 -19.04 6.31 -4.44
N ASN A 104 -19.53 5.78 -3.33
CA ASN A 104 -20.93 5.42 -3.17
C ASN A 104 -21.40 5.70 -1.73
N SER A 105 -22.73 5.61 -1.51
CA SER A 105 -23.33 5.93 -0.21
C SER A 105 -22.94 4.98 0.92
N ARG A 106 -22.52 3.75 0.62
CA ARG A 106 -22.12 2.75 1.61
C ARG A 106 -20.63 2.88 1.95
N SER A 107 -19.80 2.84 0.93
CA SER A 107 -18.33 2.75 1.08
C SER A 107 -17.67 4.13 1.27
N GLY A 108 -18.41 5.25 1.02
CA GLY A 108 -17.78 6.54 0.84
C GLY A 108 -16.89 6.50 -0.40
N ALA A 109 -15.87 7.35 -0.46
CA ALA A 109 -14.86 7.26 -1.49
C ALA A 109 -13.85 6.16 -1.14
N TYR A 110 -13.45 5.37 -2.15
CA TYR A 110 -12.54 4.24 -1.96
C TYR A 110 -11.55 4.07 -3.11
N VAL A 111 -10.48 3.38 -2.80
CA VAL A 111 -9.43 2.98 -3.75
C VAL A 111 -9.28 1.47 -3.68
N GLN A 112 -9.23 0.80 -4.83
CA GLN A 112 -8.86 -0.61 -4.95
C GLN A 112 -7.60 -0.74 -5.80
N ILE A 113 -6.65 -1.55 -5.33
CA ILE A 113 -5.35 -1.75 -5.97
C ILE A 113 -5.14 -3.25 -6.20
N LYS A 114 -4.74 -3.59 -7.42
CA LYS A 114 -4.27 -4.93 -7.77
C LYS A 114 -2.77 -5.03 -7.59
N HIS A 115 -2.35 -6.06 -6.91
CA HIS A 115 -0.96 -6.35 -6.62
C HIS A 115 -0.54 -7.66 -7.28
N THR A 116 0.73 -7.71 -7.71
CA THR A 116 1.35 -8.94 -8.20
C THR A 116 2.70 -9.07 -7.51
N LYS A 117 2.87 -10.10 -6.69
CA LYS A 117 4.13 -10.40 -6.01
C LYS A 117 5.19 -10.89 -6.99
N SER A 118 6.43 -10.93 -6.55
CA SER A 118 7.56 -11.43 -7.34
C SER A 118 7.41 -12.89 -7.77
N ASP A 119 6.67 -13.71 -7.00
CA ASP A 119 6.35 -15.10 -7.32
C ASP A 119 5.14 -15.27 -8.26
N GLY A 120 4.53 -14.16 -8.71
CA GLY A 120 3.34 -14.14 -9.56
C GLY A 120 2.01 -14.23 -8.81
N THR A 121 2.02 -14.33 -7.48
CA THR A 121 0.79 -14.31 -6.67
C THR A 121 0.07 -12.98 -6.83
N VAL A 122 -1.21 -13.02 -7.16
CA VAL A 122 -2.08 -11.85 -7.28
C VAL A 122 -2.98 -11.73 -6.06
N PHE A 123 -3.15 -10.50 -5.57
CA PHE A 123 -4.13 -10.15 -4.55
C PHE A 123 -4.57 -8.70 -4.75
N HIS A 124 -5.65 -8.30 -4.07
CA HIS A 124 -6.17 -6.95 -4.13
C HIS A 124 -6.25 -6.36 -2.72
N SER A 125 -6.15 -5.05 -2.63
CA SER A 125 -6.42 -4.31 -1.39
C SER A 125 -7.41 -3.19 -1.65
N ALA A 126 -8.33 -2.96 -0.70
CA ALA A 126 -9.30 -1.88 -0.79
C ALA A 126 -9.28 -1.01 0.48
N TYR A 127 -9.46 0.29 0.27
CA TYR A 127 -9.32 1.34 1.28
C TYR A 127 -10.54 2.25 1.23
N LEU A 128 -11.49 2.06 2.14
CA LEU A 128 -12.82 2.68 2.11
C LEU A 128 -12.96 3.84 3.11
N HIS A 129 -14.12 4.48 3.08
CA HIS A 129 -14.58 5.57 3.93
C HIS A 129 -13.78 6.87 3.83
N GLN A 130 -13.00 7.01 2.75
CA GLN A 130 -12.26 8.22 2.45
C GLN A 130 -13.17 9.35 1.95
N TYR A 131 -12.62 10.55 1.82
CA TYR A 131 -13.20 11.63 1.04
C TYR A 131 -12.51 11.71 -0.32
N MET A 132 -13.27 11.87 -1.41
CA MET A 132 -12.75 11.88 -2.77
C MET A 132 -11.63 12.93 -2.96
N ASN A 133 -11.75 14.10 -2.35
CA ASN A 133 -10.75 15.17 -2.43
C ASN A 133 -9.46 14.89 -1.65
N LYS A 134 -9.41 13.80 -0.89
CA LYS A 134 -8.22 13.34 -0.14
C LYS A 134 -7.48 12.19 -0.84
N ILE A 135 -8.11 11.54 -1.82
CA ILE A 135 -7.49 10.50 -2.62
C ILE A 135 -6.43 11.13 -3.53
N LYS A 136 -5.25 10.53 -3.59
CA LYS A 136 -4.07 11.06 -4.27
C LYS A 136 -3.69 10.28 -5.53
N VAL A 137 -4.48 9.29 -5.88
CA VAL A 137 -4.25 8.40 -7.04
C VAL A 137 -5.49 8.31 -7.89
N LYS A 138 -5.35 7.86 -9.11
CA LYS A 138 -6.44 7.61 -10.05
C LYS A 138 -6.30 6.24 -10.69
N VAL A 139 -7.36 5.75 -11.30
CA VAL A 139 -7.38 4.48 -12.04
C VAL A 139 -6.26 4.45 -13.08
N GLY A 140 -5.52 3.36 -13.11
CA GLY A 140 -4.37 3.13 -13.99
C GLY A 140 -3.03 3.61 -13.44
N ASP A 141 -3.00 4.34 -12.32
CA ASP A 141 -1.72 4.72 -11.70
C ASP A 141 -1.01 3.49 -11.15
N THR A 142 0.31 3.46 -11.35
CA THR A 142 1.19 2.51 -10.65
C THR A 142 1.61 3.12 -9.33
N VAL A 143 1.45 2.37 -8.25
CA VAL A 143 1.86 2.76 -6.90
C VAL A 143 3.00 1.87 -6.40
N THR A 144 3.82 2.40 -5.52
CA THR A 144 4.86 1.65 -4.81
C THR A 144 4.37 1.27 -3.41
N ALA A 145 4.93 0.21 -2.82
CA ALA A 145 4.67 -0.16 -1.44
C ALA A 145 4.98 1.03 -0.50
N GLY A 146 4.09 1.32 0.45
CA GLY A 146 4.23 2.45 1.37
C GLY A 146 3.92 3.84 0.78
N GLN A 147 3.55 3.93 -0.50
CA GLN A 147 3.14 5.21 -1.10
C GLN A 147 1.83 5.71 -0.49
N VAL A 148 1.77 6.99 -0.12
CA VAL A 148 0.52 7.60 0.36
C VAL A 148 -0.48 7.71 -0.79
N ILE A 149 -1.64 7.07 -0.64
CA ILE A 149 -2.71 6.99 -1.64
C ILE A 149 -3.96 7.78 -1.27
N GLY A 150 -4.10 8.15 0.00
CA GLY A 150 -5.26 8.87 0.51
C GLY A 150 -5.14 9.18 1.99
N ALA A 151 -6.28 9.35 2.65
CA ALA A 151 -6.34 9.63 4.08
C ALA A 151 -7.62 9.10 4.72
N VAL A 152 -7.53 8.79 6.03
CA VAL A 152 -8.68 8.37 6.84
C VAL A 152 -9.78 9.41 6.80
N GLY A 153 -10.99 8.97 6.49
CA GLY A 153 -12.19 9.76 6.44
C GLY A 153 -13.27 9.27 7.41
N ASN A 154 -14.49 9.73 7.17
CA ASN A 154 -15.71 9.31 7.86
C ASN A 154 -16.90 9.38 6.88
N ASN A 155 -16.67 8.95 5.63
CA ASN A 155 -17.62 9.04 4.53
C ASN A 155 -18.35 7.72 4.30
N GLY A 156 -19.61 7.79 3.83
CA GLY A 156 -20.45 6.60 3.66
C GLY A 156 -21.09 6.10 4.95
N TRP A 157 -21.31 4.79 5.07
CA TRP A 157 -21.86 4.17 6.28
C TRP A 157 -20.77 4.04 7.34
N SER A 158 -20.51 5.11 8.05
CA SER A 158 -19.48 5.21 9.04
C SER A 158 -20.01 5.94 10.28
N THR A 159 -19.68 5.46 11.46
CA THR A 159 -20.10 6.04 12.75
C THR A 159 -19.01 6.91 13.41
N GLY A 160 -17.82 6.93 12.82
CA GLY A 160 -16.66 7.70 13.29
C GLY A 160 -15.47 7.53 12.37
N PRO A 161 -14.43 8.39 12.48
CA PRO A 161 -13.26 8.31 11.63
C PRO A 161 -12.56 6.95 11.73
N HIS A 162 -12.44 6.25 10.59
CA HIS A 162 -11.73 4.99 10.47
C HIS A 162 -11.36 4.69 9.03
N LEU A 163 -10.43 3.79 8.83
CA LEU A 163 -10.19 3.09 7.59
C LEU A 163 -10.89 1.74 7.66
N HIS A 164 -11.82 1.46 6.75
CA HIS A 164 -12.22 0.09 6.45
C HIS A 164 -11.27 -0.47 5.41
N PHE A 165 -10.53 -1.51 5.81
CA PHE A 165 -9.44 -2.10 5.02
C PHE A 165 -9.77 -3.53 4.65
N GLU A 166 -9.66 -3.86 3.36
CA GLU A 166 -9.93 -5.19 2.83
C GLU A 166 -8.70 -5.75 2.11
N ILE A 167 -8.53 -7.06 2.21
CA ILE A 167 -7.68 -7.87 1.34
C ILE A 167 -8.56 -8.87 0.62
N HIS A 168 -8.34 -9.01 -0.69
CA HIS A 168 -9.01 -10.01 -1.51
C HIS A 168 -7.97 -10.91 -2.16
N ASP A 169 -8.32 -12.18 -2.33
CA ASP A 169 -7.47 -13.14 -3.04
C ASP A 169 -7.44 -12.91 -4.56
N SER A 170 -6.79 -13.79 -5.31
CA SER A 170 -6.68 -13.70 -6.77
C SER A 170 -8.01 -13.81 -7.52
N SER A 171 -9.07 -14.27 -6.84
CA SER A 171 -10.44 -14.39 -7.37
C SER A 171 -11.33 -13.24 -6.93
N ASP A 172 -10.73 -12.18 -6.35
CA ASP A 172 -11.42 -11.03 -5.78
C ASP A 172 -12.38 -11.42 -4.63
N THR A 173 -12.03 -12.47 -3.89
CA THR A 173 -12.78 -12.92 -2.71
C THR A 173 -12.17 -12.34 -1.46
N PRO A 174 -12.96 -11.66 -0.58
CA PRO A 174 -12.46 -11.12 0.67
C PRO A 174 -11.89 -12.21 1.59
N VAL A 175 -10.75 -11.94 2.18
CA VAL A 175 -10.08 -12.78 3.18
C VAL A 175 -9.83 -11.95 4.44
N ASP A 176 -9.63 -12.61 5.58
CA ASP A 176 -9.31 -11.91 6.82
C ASP A 176 -8.01 -11.10 6.69
N PRO A 177 -8.09 -9.75 6.68
CA PRO A 177 -6.90 -8.93 6.46
C PRO A 177 -5.87 -9.05 7.58
N GLU A 178 -6.30 -9.21 8.84
CA GLU A 178 -5.39 -9.33 9.99
C GLU A 178 -4.56 -10.61 9.88
N ALA A 179 -5.22 -11.76 9.68
CA ALA A 179 -4.55 -13.04 9.49
C ALA A 179 -3.67 -13.05 8.23
N TRP A 180 -4.11 -12.39 7.16
CA TRP A 180 -3.34 -12.28 5.91
C TRP A 180 -2.07 -11.44 6.11
N MET A 181 -2.17 -10.30 6.79
CA MET A 181 -1.04 -9.42 7.08
C MET A 181 -0.02 -10.11 7.98
N GLU A 182 -0.45 -10.83 9.01
CA GLU A 182 0.42 -11.63 9.88
C GLU A 182 1.13 -12.75 9.11
N THR A 183 0.41 -13.51 8.28
CA THR A 183 0.97 -14.59 7.46
C THR A 183 2.04 -14.08 6.49
N ASN A 184 1.83 -12.88 5.94
CA ASN A 184 2.77 -12.23 5.02
C ASN A 184 3.83 -11.39 5.74
N LYS A 185 3.90 -11.44 7.10
CA LYS A 185 4.89 -10.74 7.92
C LYS A 185 4.93 -9.24 7.64
N ALA A 186 3.74 -8.64 7.52
CA ALA A 186 3.61 -7.21 7.28
C ALA A 186 4.31 -6.40 8.37
N VAL A 187 5.00 -5.34 7.97
CA VAL A 187 5.72 -4.42 8.84
C VAL A 187 5.14 -3.01 8.74
N TYR A 188 5.50 -2.13 9.65
CA TYR A 188 5.20 -0.72 9.51
C TYR A 188 6.28 -0.01 8.71
N LEU A 189 5.88 1.04 8.00
CA LEU A 189 6.80 1.86 7.21
C LEU A 189 7.92 2.42 8.11
N GLY A 190 9.18 2.16 7.75
CA GLY A 190 10.35 2.53 8.53
C GLY A 190 10.84 1.45 9.52
N GLN A 191 10.16 0.30 9.59
CA GLN A 191 10.56 -0.85 10.43
C GLN A 191 11.10 -2.02 9.60
N GLU A 192 11.50 -1.77 8.36
CA GLU A 192 12.08 -2.81 7.52
C GLU A 192 13.35 -3.36 8.17
N SER A 193 13.30 -4.62 8.62
CA SER A 193 14.48 -5.29 9.15
C SER A 193 15.33 -5.84 8.01
N CYS A 194 16.61 -5.49 8.02
CA CYS A 194 17.61 -6.16 7.20
C CYS A 194 17.97 -7.50 7.85
N SER A 195 17.27 -8.58 7.49
CA SER A 195 17.64 -9.94 7.88
C SER A 195 18.29 -10.69 6.72
#